data_968295983846f8817a07739b3a4cdbaf
#
_entry.id   968295983846f8817a07739b3a4cdbaf
#
_cell.length_a   1.000
_cell.length_b   1.000
_cell.length_c   1.000
_cell.angle_alpha   90.00
_cell.angle_beta   90.00
_cell.angle_gamma   90.00
#
_symmetry.space_group_name_H-M   'P 1'
#
loop_
_entity.id
_entity.type
_entity.pdbx_description
1 polymer ?
#
loop_
_entity_poly.entity_id
_entity_poly.type
_entity_poly.pdbx_seq_one_letter_code
_entity_poly.pdbx_strand_id
1 'polypeptide(L)'
;MNSLLLWLLLLAPPEGFEAQRQRMVDEHIASRGIRDKAVLGAMRETPRHLFVPEHLRSEAYDDHPLPIGRGQTISQPYIVALMSEMLGPGQNLRVLEIGTGSGYQAAILSKLFKEVYTIEILPALAEQAQAVFRQLKLQNIHTRVGDGYQGWPEQAPYDRVLLTAAPPEIPSALIDQLAPGGRLVGPVGADPLAQYLVVVEKDKAGKTRRRVSYPVRFVPMVPAR
;
A
#
# COMPACT_ATOMS: atom_id res chain seq x y z
N MET A 1 -21.08 52.71 29.19
CA MET A 1 -21.71 51.39 28.91
C MET A 1 -20.93 50.71 27.81
N ASN A 2 -19.93 49.90 28.17
CA ASN A 2 -19.10 49.18 27.19
C ASN A 2 -19.72 47.81 26.95
N SER A 3 -20.24 47.61 25.76
CA SER A 3 -20.73 46.31 25.27
C SER A 3 -19.55 45.47 24.80
N LEU A 4 -19.08 44.51 25.63
CA LEU A 4 -18.17 43.49 25.18
C LEU A 4 -18.94 42.49 24.29
N LEU A 5 -18.77 42.60 22.99
CA LEU A 5 -19.14 41.52 22.06
C LEU A 5 -18.19 40.36 22.24
N LEU A 6 -18.65 39.35 22.97
CA LEU A 6 -17.98 38.03 23.07
C LEU A 6 -18.15 37.32 21.73
N TRP A 7 -17.10 37.26 20.90
CA TRP A 7 -17.05 36.41 19.73
C TRP A 7 -16.90 34.94 20.22
N LEU A 8 -18.02 34.23 20.32
CA LEU A 8 -17.98 32.78 20.39
C LEU A 8 -17.41 32.29 19.05
N LEU A 9 -16.15 31.88 19.03
CA LEU A 9 -15.59 30.99 18.01
C LEU A 9 -16.35 29.67 18.12
N LEU A 10 -17.41 29.50 17.36
CA LEU A 10 -18.04 28.21 17.10
C LEU A 10 -16.98 27.36 16.39
N LEU A 11 -16.24 26.55 17.14
CA LEU A 11 -15.43 25.50 16.58
C LEU A 11 -16.38 24.59 15.78
N ALA A 12 -16.19 24.56 14.45
CA ALA A 12 -16.91 23.63 13.61
C ALA A 12 -16.72 22.21 14.18
N PRO A 13 -17.75 21.35 14.19
CA PRO A 13 -17.59 19.97 14.64
C PRO A 13 -16.45 19.31 13.85
N PRO A 14 -15.70 18.40 14.49
CA PRO A 14 -14.60 17.74 13.80
C PRO A 14 -15.14 17.07 12.53
N GLU A 15 -14.43 17.28 11.41
CA GLU A 15 -14.77 16.73 10.11
C GLU A 15 -14.81 15.21 10.19
N GLY A 16 -15.89 14.60 9.67
CA GLY A 16 -16.03 13.15 9.65
C GLY A 16 -14.95 12.46 8.80
N PHE A 17 -14.63 11.21 9.11
CA PHE A 17 -13.59 10.45 8.39
C PHE A 17 -13.82 10.35 6.88
N GLU A 18 -15.06 10.40 6.43
CA GLU A 18 -15.35 10.40 5.00
C GLU A 18 -14.86 11.68 4.32
N ALA A 19 -15.17 12.84 4.88
CA ALA A 19 -14.74 14.12 4.34
C ALA A 19 -13.21 14.27 4.40
N GLN A 20 -12.56 13.83 5.50
CA GLN A 20 -11.09 13.79 5.61
C GLN A 20 -10.48 12.90 4.51
N ARG A 21 -11.09 11.74 4.22
CA ARG A 21 -10.63 10.83 3.16
C ARG A 21 -10.76 11.46 1.77
N GLN A 22 -11.86 12.13 1.47
CA GLN A 22 -12.03 12.84 0.20
C GLN A 22 -10.97 13.92 0.05
N ARG A 23 -10.77 14.76 1.07
CA ARG A 23 -9.75 15.80 1.09
C ARG A 23 -8.34 15.22 0.91
N MET A 24 -7.98 14.14 1.61
CA MET A 24 -6.70 13.44 1.42
C MET A 24 -6.47 13.09 -0.06
N VAL A 25 -7.50 12.55 -0.74
CA VAL A 25 -7.35 12.18 -2.15
C VAL A 25 -7.20 13.41 -3.04
N ASP A 26 -7.97 14.46 -2.80
CA ASP A 26 -7.94 15.65 -3.64
C ASP A 26 -6.66 16.47 -3.44
N GLU A 27 -6.29 16.74 -2.17
CA GLU A 27 -5.20 17.66 -1.83
C GLU A 27 -3.82 16.98 -1.78
N HIS A 28 -3.73 15.71 -1.38
CA HIS A 28 -2.44 15.04 -1.19
C HIS A 28 -2.09 14.02 -2.28
N ILE A 29 -3.07 13.57 -3.08
CA ILE A 29 -2.87 12.52 -4.08
C ILE A 29 -3.09 13.06 -5.49
N ALA A 30 -4.31 13.49 -5.84
CA ALA A 30 -4.63 13.96 -7.19
C ALA A 30 -3.88 15.25 -7.56
N SER A 31 -3.74 16.20 -6.63
CA SER A 31 -2.99 17.45 -6.82
C SER A 31 -1.50 17.20 -7.14
N ARG A 32 -0.95 16.07 -6.68
CA ARG A 32 0.46 15.68 -6.90
C ARG A 32 0.68 14.80 -8.12
N GLY A 33 -0.31 14.66 -8.98
CA GLY A 33 -0.14 14.08 -10.31
C GLY A 33 -0.61 12.65 -10.48
N ILE A 34 -1.22 12.00 -9.48
CA ILE A 34 -1.91 10.73 -9.67
C ILE A 34 -3.16 10.98 -10.52
N ARG A 35 -3.31 10.23 -11.62
CA ARG A 35 -4.36 10.43 -12.63
C ARG A 35 -5.24 9.21 -12.87
N ASP A 36 -4.80 8.02 -12.48
CA ASP A 36 -5.59 6.80 -12.66
C ASP A 36 -6.88 6.88 -11.83
N LYS A 37 -8.02 6.90 -12.54
CA LYS A 37 -9.33 7.05 -11.92
C LYS A 37 -9.70 5.89 -11.00
N ALA A 38 -9.26 4.67 -11.34
CA ALA A 38 -9.51 3.50 -10.51
C ALA A 38 -8.73 3.60 -9.19
N VAL A 39 -7.46 4.02 -9.25
CA VAL A 39 -6.63 4.27 -8.05
C VAL A 39 -7.25 5.34 -7.17
N LEU A 40 -7.62 6.51 -7.75
CA LEU A 40 -8.26 7.59 -6.99
C LEU A 40 -9.59 7.12 -6.37
N GLY A 41 -10.38 6.34 -7.09
CA GLY A 41 -11.62 5.73 -6.59
C GLY A 41 -11.37 4.78 -5.43
N ALA A 42 -10.42 3.86 -5.56
CA ALA A 42 -10.04 2.92 -4.51
C ALA A 42 -9.58 3.64 -3.23
N MET A 43 -8.79 4.72 -3.37
CA MET A 43 -8.35 5.55 -2.24
C MET A 43 -9.52 6.28 -1.56
N ARG A 44 -10.51 6.78 -2.33
CA ARG A 44 -11.72 7.43 -1.79
C ARG A 44 -12.65 6.47 -1.05
N GLU A 45 -12.69 5.22 -1.45
CA GLU A 45 -13.60 4.24 -0.89
C GLU A 45 -13.02 3.46 0.31
N THR A 46 -11.70 3.36 0.43
CA THR A 46 -11.06 2.53 1.45
C THR A 46 -10.86 3.32 2.76
N PRO A 47 -11.49 2.90 3.88
CA PRO A 47 -11.46 3.63 5.15
C PRO A 47 -10.14 3.42 5.89
N ARG A 48 -9.11 4.22 5.57
CA ARG A 48 -7.75 4.09 6.10
C ARG A 48 -7.68 4.09 7.63
N HIS A 49 -8.59 4.81 8.32
CA HIS A 49 -8.66 4.85 9.78
C HIS A 49 -8.94 3.50 10.45
N LEU A 50 -9.43 2.50 9.70
CA LEU A 50 -9.60 1.13 10.19
C LEU A 50 -8.30 0.31 10.19
N PHE A 51 -7.27 0.79 9.51
CA PHE A 51 -5.97 0.13 9.33
C PHE A 51 -4.86 0.72 10.22
N VAL A 52 -5.22 1.62 11.12
CA VAL A 52 -4.32 2.22 12.11
C VAL A 52 -4.82 1.96 13.53
N PRO A 53 -3.92 1.97 14.54
CA PRO A 53 -4.31 1.90 15.94
C PRO A 53 -5.32 3.00 16.31
N GLU A 54 -6.21 2.72 17.26
CA GLU A 54 -7.32 3.62 17.59
C GLU A 54 -6.87 5.04 17.97
N HIS A 55 -5.79 5.14 18.74
CA HIS A 55 -5.24 6.43 19.17
C HIS A 55 -4.63 7.27 18.05
N LEU A 56 -4.42 6.68 16.84
CA LEU A 56 -3.89 7.36 15.64
C LEU A 56 -4.97 7.62 14.57
N ARG A 57 -6.24 7.29 14.83
CA ARG A 57 -7.30 7.45 13.83
C ARG A 57 -7.52 8.90 13.40
N SER A 58 -7.27 9.85 14.28
CA SER A 58 -7.36 11.29 13.95
C SER A 58 -6.34 11.73 12.89
N GLU A 59 -5.19 11.04 12.80
CA GLU A 59 -4.10 11.30 11.86
C GLU A 59 -4.17 10.40 10.61
N ALA A 60 -5.17 9.51 10.53
CA ALA A 60 -5.20 8.47 9.51
C ALA A 60 -5.21 9.01 8.07
N TYR A 61 -5.67 10.23 7.87
CA TYR A 61 -5.79 10.85 6.55
C TYR A 61 -4.75 11.94 6.28
N ASP A 62 -3.79 12.14 7.19
CA ASP A 62 -2.62 12.98 6.98
C ASP A 62 -1.64 12.30 6.03
N ASP A 63 -0.91 13.08 5.23
CA ASP A 63 -0.03 12.53 4.18
C ASP A 63 1.35 12.13 4.71
N HIS A 64 1.36 11.27 5.72
CA HIS A 64 2.58 10.67 6.28
C HIS A 64 2.37 9.21 6.71
N PRO A 65 3.45 8.43 6.89
CA PRO A 65 3.36 7.07 7.45
C PRO A 65 3.00 7.13 8.93
N LEU A 66 2.27 6.10 9.42
CA LEU A 66 1.90 5.96 10.83
C LEU A 66 2.37 4.60 11.38
N PRO A 67 2.77 4.52 12.66
CA PRO A 67 3.15 3.24 13.27
C PRO A 67 1.93 2.33 13.43
N ILE A 68 2.13 1.03 13.15
CA ILE A 68 1.11 -0.03 13.31
C ILE A 68 1.55 -1.09 14.32
N GLY A 69 2.59 -0.81 15.09
CA GLY A 69 3.19 -1.76 16.03
C GLY A 69 4.29 -2.62 15.41
N ARG A 70 4.99 -3.37 16.26
CA ARG A 70 6.07 -4.29 15.85
C ARG A 70 7.20 -3.63 15.04
N GLY A 71 7.41 -2.31 15.18
CA GLY A 71 8.38 -1.57 14.38
C GLY A 71 7.98 -1.35 12.92
N GLN A 72 6.70 -1.63 12.57
CA GLN A 72 6.17 -1.48 11.23
C GLN A 72 5.29 -0.24 11.09
N THR A 73 5.08 0.22 9.86
CA THR A 73 4.25 1.39 9.55
C THR A 73 3.27 1.10 8.42
N ILE A 74 2.12 1.76 8.45
CA ILE A 74 1.28 1.95 7.27
C ILE A 74 1.91 3.05 6.41
N SER A 75 2.09 2.81 5.12
CA SER A 75 2.74 3.75 4.21
C SER A 75 1.95 5.05 4.05
N GLN A 76 2.66 6.15 3.74
CA GLN A 76 2.07 7.45 3.38
C GLN A 76 1.01 7.27 2.27
N PRO A 77 -0.17 7.92 2.38
CA PRO A 77 -1.23 7.79 1.38
C PRO A 77 -0.80 8.05 -0.06
N TYR A 78 -0.01 9.10 -0.29
CA TYR A 78 0.53 9.39 -1.62
C TYR A 78 1.38 8.25 -2.18
N ILE A 79 2.23 7.64 -1.36
CA ILE A 79 3.10 6.52 -1.79
C ILE A 79 2.27 5.28 -2.13
N VAL A 80 1.21 4.98 -1.36
CA VAL A 80 0.26 3.90 -1.68
C VAL A 80 -0.38 4.12 -3.05
N ALA A 81 -0.87 5.32 -3.32
CA ALA A 81 -1.48 5.67 -4.60
C ALA A 81 -0.48 5.62 -5.76
N LEU A 82 0.72 6.20 -5.56
CA LEU A 82 1.79 6.23 -6.57
C LEU A 82 2.21 4.81 -6.96
N MET A 83 2.48 3.93 -5.99
CA MET A 83 2.88 2.56 -6.26
C MET A 83 1.76 1.77 -6.95
N SER A 84 0.50 1.99 -6.56
CA SER A 84 -0.65 1.37 -7.21
C SER A 84 -0.80 1.82 -8.66
N GLU A 85 -0.63 3.10 -8.97
CA GLU A 85 -0.67 3.63 -10.34
C GLU A 85 0.51 3.11 -11.18
N MET A 86 1.74 3.12 -10.62
CA MET A 86 2.94 2.58 -11.30
C MET A 86 2.81 1.09 -11.60
N LEU A 87 2.09 0.34 -10.78
CA LEU A 87 1.84 -1.08 -10.96
C LEU A 87 0.96 -1.35 -12.19
N GLY A 88 0.13 -0.41 -12.58
CA GLY A 88 -0.79 -0.52 -13.71
C GLY A 88 -1.96 -1.46 -13.40
N PRO A 89 -3.01 -0.95 -12.73
CA PRO A 89 -4.15 -1.75 -12.32
C PRO A 89 -4.93 -2.36 -13.50
N GLY A 90 -5.65 -3.46 -13.21
CA GLY A 90 -6.51 -4.13 -14.19
C GLY A 90 -7.38 -5.20 -13.53
N GLN A 91 -8.69 -5.12 -13.74
CA GLN A 91 -9.71 -5.97 -13.11
C GLN A 91 -9.61 -7.47 -13.48
N ASN A 92 -8.83 -7.82 -14.49
CA ASN A 92 -8.60 -9.22 -14.88
C ASN A 92 -7.23 -9.74 -14.42
N LEU A 93 -6.43 -8.92 -13.74
CA LEU A 93 -5.06 -9.22 -13.36
C LEU A 93 -4.98 -9.75 -11.92
N ARG A 94 -3.96 -10.58 -11.67
CA ARG A 94 -3.61 -11.13 -10.36
C ARG A 94 -2.39 -10.40 -9.82
N VAL A 95 -2.42 -10.02 -8.55
CA VAL A 95 -1.30 -9.32 -7.89
C VAL A 95 -0.80 -10.07 -6.68
N LEU A 96 0.54 -10.11 -6.52
CA LEU A 96 1.21 -10.52 -5.29
C LEU A 96 1.75 -9.28 -4.57
N GLU A 97 1.42 -9.13 -3.30
CA GLU A 97 1.98 -8.14 -2.39
C GLU A 97 2.93 -8.80 -1.41
N ILE A 98 4.09 -8.20 -1.18
CA ILE A 98 5.06 -8.61 -0.18
C ILE A 98 5.12 -7.58 0.94
N GLY A 99 4.63 -7.97 2.13
CA GLY A 99 4.49 -7.11 3.31
C GLY A 99 3.05 -6.63 3.48
N THR A 100 2.16 -7.48 4.00
CA THR A 100 0.75 -7.12 4.26
C THR A 100 0.65 -5.94 5.24
N GLY A 101 1.48 -5.94 6.29
CA GLY A 101 1.48 -4.92 7.33
C GLY A 101 0.10 -4.72 7.94
N SER A 102 -0.43 -3.49 7.84
CA SER A 102 -1.80 -3.16 8.27
C SER A 102 -2.89 -3.78 7.40
N GLY A 103 -2.57 -4.16 6.15
CA GLY A 103 -3.53 -4.58 5.12
C GLY A 103 -4.09 -3.44 4.26
N TYR A 104 -3.71 -2.19 4.50
CA TYR A 104 -4.27 -1.06 3.75
C TYR A 104 -3.95 -1.12 2.24
N GLN A 105 -2.69 -1.41 1.90
CA GLN A 105 -2.30 -1.55 0.50
C GLN A 105 -3.04 -2.73 -0.16
N ALA A 106 -3.14 -3.89 0.50
CA ALA A 106 -3.93 -5.03 0.01
C ALA A 106 -5.40 -4.67 -0.22
N ALA A 107 -6.01 -3.87 0.69
CA ALA A 107 -7.39 -3.40 0.54
C ALA A 107 -7.56 -2.44 -0.66
N ILE A 108 -6.58 -1.59 -0.95
CA ILE A 108 -6.57 -0.78 -2.18
C ILE A 108 -6.45 -1.69 -3.41
N LEU A 109 -5.50 -2.64 -3.40
CA LEU A 109 -5.29 -3.58 -4.50
C LEU A 109 -6.53 -4.44 -4.77
N SER A 110 -7.31 -4.79 -3.75
CA SER A 110 -8.52 -5.60 -3.90
C SER A 110 -9.61 -4.95 -4.76
N LYS A 111 -9.60 -3.62 -4.86
CA LYS A 111 -10.48 -2.84 -5.73
C LYS A 111 -9.94 -2.66 -7.15
N LEU A 112 -8.66 -2.91 -7.35
CA LEU A 112 -7.92 -2.65 -8.59
C LEU A 112 -7.63 -3.92 -9.40
N PHE A 113 -7.64 -5.09 -8.73
CA PHE A 113 -7.24 -6.36 -9.30
C PHE A 113 -8.28 -7.45 -9.06
N LYS A 114 -8.25 -8.50 -9.88
CA LYS A 114 -9.13 -9.66 -9.75
C LYS A 114 -8.90 -10.41 -8.45
N GLU A 115 -7.63 -10.74 -8.17
CA GLU A 115 -7.20 -11.49 -7.00
C GLU A 115 -5.94 -10.85 -6.42
N VAL A 116 -5.89 -10.71 -5.12
CA VAL A 116 -4.76 -10.20 -4.35
C VAL A 116 -4.20 -11.32 -3.47
N TYR A 117 -2.95 -11.64 -3.64
CA TYR A 117 -2.18 -12.53 -2.78
C TYR A 117 -1.25 -11.66 -1.95
N THR A 118 -1.23 -11.83 -0.64
CA THR A 118 -0.39 -11.00 0.23
C THR A 118 0.33 -11.86 1.26
N ILE A 119 1.63 -11.57 1.47
CA ILE A 119 2.50 -12.31 2.38
C ILE A 119 2.96 -11.39 3.49
N GLU A 120 2.83 -11.87 4.73
CA GLU A 120 3.33 -11.18 5.92
C GLU A 120 4.22 -12.12 6.73
N ILE A 121 5.39 -11.62 7.17
CA ILE A 121 6.30 -12.41 7.98
C ILE A 121 5.92 -12.44 9.46
N LEU A 122 5.18 -11.42 9.94
CA LEU A 122 4.74 -11.27 11.33
C LEU A 122 3.30 -11.78 11.49
N PRO A 123 3.08 -12.98 12.11
CA PRO A 123 1.73 -13.56 12.21
C PRO A 123 0.70 -12.63 12.85
N ALA A 124 1.11 -11.86 13.87
CA ALA A 124 0.21 -10.93 14.55
C ALA A 124 -0.31 -9.80 13.62
N LEU A 125 0.50 -9.29 12.69
CA LEU A 125 0.05 -8.31 11.70
C LEU A 125 -0.86 -8.95 10.65
N ALA A 126 -0.52 -10.15 10.19
CA ALA A 126 -1.38 -10.89 9.26
C ALA A 126 -2.78 -11.13 9.85
N GLU A 127 -2.87 -11.51 11.12
CA GLU A 127 -4.14 -11.71 11.82
C GLU A 127 -4.95 -10.41 11.95
N GLN A 128 -4.29 -9.30 12.32
CA GLN A 128 -4.91 -7.98 12.41
C GLN A 128 -5.46 -7.52 11.05
N ALA A 129 -4.67 -7.66 9.98
CA ALA A 129 -5.09 -7.31 8.63
C ALA A 129 -6.30 -8.14 8.18
N GLN A 130 -6.28 -9.47 8.43
CA GLN A 130 -7.41 -10.36 8.12
C GLN A 130 -8.69 -9.97 8.87
N ALA A 131 -8.58 -9.49 10.11
CA ALA A 131 -9.75 -9.02 10.86
C ALA A 131 -10.41 -7.81 10.16
N VAL A 132 -9.60 -6.85 9.68
CA VAL A 132 -10.09 -5.70 8.92
C VAL A 132 -10.67 -6.14 7.57
N PHE A 133 -10.04 -7.08 6.85
CA PHE A 133 -10.56 -7.61 5.58
C PHE A 133 -11.95 -8.25 5.77
N ARG A 134 -12.14 -9.04 6.84
CA ARG A 134 -13.46 -9.61 7.17
C ARG A 134 -14.49 -8.51 7.51
N GLN A 135 -14.12 -7.51 8.30
CA GLN A 135 -14.98 -6.37 8.64
C GLN A 135 -15.44 -5.62 7.37
N LEU A 136 -14.55 -5.43 6.40
CA LEU A 136 -14.82 -4.75 5.14
C LEU A 136 -15.39 -5.68 4.05
N LYS A 137 -15.56 -6.97 4.36
CA LYS A 137 -16.08 -8.00 3.42
C LYS A 137 -15.26 -8.10 2.14
N LEU A 138 -13.95 -7.95 2.22
CA LEU A 138 -13.03 -8.10 1.08
C LEU A 138 -12.80 -9.60 0.84
N GLN A 139 -13.33 -10.14 -0.27
CA GLN A 139 -13.36 -11.58 -0.53
C GLN A 139 -12.25 -12.07 -1.47
N ASN A 140 -11.60 -11.17 -2.19
CA ASN A 140 -10.58 -11.47 -3.18
C ASN A 140 -9.14 -11.26 -2.67
N ILE A 141 -8.94 -11.25 -1.34
CA ILE A 141 -7.61 -11.16 -0.71
C ILE A 141 -7.27 -12.50 -0.07
N HIS A 142 -6.17 -13.10 -0.54
CA HIS A 142 -5.59 -14.33 0.01
C HIS A 142 -4.35 -13.98 0.82
N THR A 143 -4.31 -14.40 2.07
CA THR A 143 -3.22 -14.07 3.00
C THR A 143 -2.39 -15.29 3.34
N ARG A 144 -1.07 -15.12 3.40
CA ARG A 144 -0.11 -16.13 3.85
C ARG A 144 0.85 -15.53 4.87
N VAL A 145 1.09 -16.26 5.95
CA VAL A 145 2.24 -15.98 6.82
C VAL A 145 3.45 -16.70 6.26
N GLY A 146 4.54 -15.97 5.98
CA GLY A 146 5.72 -16.58 5.37
C GLY A 146 6.81 -15.59 4.98
N ASP A 147 7.87 -16.13 4.39
CA ASP A 147 9.00 -15.38 3.88
C ASP A 147 8.67 -14.74 2.52
N GLY A 148 8.61 -13.41 2.49
CA GLY A 148 8.38 -12.66 1.27
C GLY A 148 9.47 -12.83 0.20
N TYR A 149 10.71 -13.17 0.60
CA TYR A 149 11.79 -13.46 -0.35
C TYR A 149 11.49 -14.65 -1.26
N GLN A 150 10.69 -15.62 -0.79
CA GLN A 150 10.29 -16.81 -1.54
C GLN A 150 9.08 -16.54 -2.44
N GLY A 151 8.34 -15.45 -2.21
CA GLY A 151 7.06 -15.24 -2.86
C GLY A 151 6.03 -16.32 -2.50
N TRP A 152 5.13 -16.59 -3.45
CA TRP A 152 4.11 -17.64 -3.30
C TRP A 152 4.01 -18.47 -4.57
N PRO A 153 4.96 -19.39 -4.79
CA PRO A 153 5.11 -20.13 -6.06
C PRO A 153 3.90 -21.00 -6.41
N GLU A 154 3.18 -21.52 -5.39
CA GLU A 154 2.00 -22.36 -5.63
C GLU A 154 0.82 -21.61 -6.28
N GLN A 155 0.86 -20.27 -6.22
CA GLN A 155 -0.14 -19.40 -6.82
C GLN A 155 0.38 -18.62 -8.03
N ALA A 156 1.65 -18.79 -8.39
CA ALA A 156 2.24 -18.16 -9.59
C ALA A 156 1.63 -18.72 -10.90
N PRO A 157 1.72 -17.98 -12.02
CA PRO A 157 2.32 -16.67 -12.16
C PRO A 157 1.41 -15.51 -11.76
N TYR A 158 2.03 -14.34 -11.46
CA TYR A 158 1.34 -13.10 -11.15
C TYR A 158 1.53 -12.07 -12.27
N ASP A 159 0.46 -11.37 -12.62
CA ASP A 159 0.56 -10.26 -13.58
C ASP A 159 1.28 -9.05 -12.98
N ARG A 160 1.14 -8.89 -11.66
CA ARG A 160 1.74 -7.79 -10.91
C ARG A 160 2.35 -8.28 -9.60
N VAL A 161 3.47 -7.66 -9.21
CA VAL A 161 4.09 -7.87 -7.89
C VAL A 161 4.38 -6.53 -7.26
N LEU A 162 3.99 -6.34 -6.00
CA LEU A 162 4.21 -5.12 -5.22
C LEU A 162 5.03 -5.45 -3.97
N LEU A 163 6.11 -4.71 -3.74
CA LEU A 163 6.88 -4.79 -2.50
C LEU A 163 6.53 -3.58 -1.62
N THR A 164 6.17 -3.83 -0.37
CA THR A 164 5.91 -2.78 0.63
C THR A 164 6.96 -2.74 1.74
N ALA A 165 8.02 -3.52 1.59
CA ALA A 165 9.26 -3.50 2.36
C ALA A 165 10.46 -3.50 1.41
N ALA A 166 11.58 -2.90 1.82
CA ALA A 166 12.74 -2.72 0.96
C ALA A 166 13.77 -3.86 1.11
N PRO A 167 13.92 -4.75 0.11
CA PRO A 167 15.09 -5.63 0.05
C PRO A 167 16.33 -4.84 -0.43
N PRO A 168 17.56 -5.32 -0.13
CA PRO A 168 18.78 -4.77 -0.73
C PRO A 168 18.74 -4.83 -2.26
N GLU A 169 18.24 -5.95 -2.80
CA GLU A 169 18.00 -6.19 -4.23
C GLU A 169 16.69 -6.96 -4.41
N ILE A 170 16.06 -6.85 -5.60
CA ILE A 170 14.83 -7.58 -5.88
C ILE A 170 15.14 -9.09 -5.90
N PRO A 171 14.44 -9.90 -5.08
CA PRO A 171 14.62 -11.35 -5.09
C PRO A 171 14.31 -11.96 -6.44
N SER A 172 15.20 -12.83 -6.97
CA SER A 172 14.99 -13.51 -8.25
C SER A 172 13.70 -14.34 -8.27
N ALA A 173 13.36 -14.98 -7.16
CA ALA A 173 12.12 -15.75 -7.03
C ALA A 173 10.86 -14.92 -7.35
N LEU A 174 10.84 -13.62 -7.07
CA LEU A 174 9.71 -12.75 -7.41
C LEU A 174 9.67 -12.41 -8.91
N ILE A 175 10.84 -12.31 -9.54
CA ILE A 175 10.95 -12.13 -11.00
C ILE A 175 10.53 -13.41 -11.73
N ASP A 176 10.90 -14.57 -11.21
CA ASP A 176 10.54 -15.88 -11.80
C ASP A 176 9.02 -16.09 -11.74
N GLN A 177 8.37 -15.68 -10.64
CA GLN A 177 6.93 -15.75 -10.45
C GLN A 177 6.13 -14.68 -11.21
N LEU A 178 6.80 -13.69 -11.82
CA LEU A 178 6.16 -12.67 -12.64
C LEU A 178 5.79 -13.24 -14.02
N ALA A 179 4.55 -13.08 -14.43
CA ALA A 179 4.05 -13.50 -15.74
C ALA A 179 4.78 -12.78 -16.89
N PRO A 180 4.88 -13.38 -18.08
CA PRO A 180 5.25 -12.64 -19.30
C PRO A 180 4.31 -11.45 -19.53
N GLY A 181 4.85 -10.26 -19.76
CA GLY A 181 4.10 -9.00 -19.81
C GLY A 181 3.79 -8.40 -18.43
N GLY A 182 4.28 -9.03 -17.36
CA GLY A 182 4.06 -8.62 -15.99
C GLY A 182 4.95 -7.45 -15.53
N ARG A 183 4.57 -6.87 -14.40
CA ARG A 183 5.28 -5.72 -13.80
C ARG A 183 5.44 -5.88 -12.30
N LEU A 184 6.63 -5.56 -11.79
CA LEU A 184 6.93 -5.47 -10.36
C LEU A 184 7.24 -4.02 -10.01
N VAL A 185 6.72 -3.55 -8.88
CA VAL A 185 7.00 -2.22 -8.30
C VAL A 185 7.38 -2.41 -6.84
N GLY A 186 8.43 -1.74 -6.39
CA GLY A 186 8.77 -1.74 -4.97
C GLY A 186 9.99 -0.91 -4.62
N PRO A 187 10.20 -0.63 -3.34
CA PRO A 187 11.41 0.00 -2.84
C PRO A 187 12.59 -0.98 -2.90
N VAL A 188 13.77 -0.48 -3.22
CA VAL A 188 15.02 -1.26 -3.24
C VAL A 188 16.14 -0.41 -2.65
N GLY A 189 16.95 -1.01 -1.78
CA GLY A 189 18.14 -0.41 -1.19
C GLY A 189 18.38 -0.92 0.24
N ALA A 190 19.63 -1.27 0.53
CA ALA A 190 20.06 -1.74 1.86
C ALA A 190 20.11 -0.60 2.89
N ASP A 191 20.49 0.60 2.44
CA ASP A 191 20.53 1.79 3.28
C ASP A 191 19.16 2.48 3.27
N PRO A 192 18.50 2.66 4.43
CA PRO A 192 17.22 3.36 4.51
C PRO A 192 17.25 4.82 4.00
N LEU A 193 18.43 5.43 3.90
CA LEU A 193 18.61 6.78 3.35
C LEU A 193 18.86 6.77 1.83
N ALA A 194 19.05 5.60 1.21
CA ALA A 194 19.38 5.43 -0.19
C ALA A 194 18.46 4.40 -0.88
N GLN A 195 17.17 4.39 -0.53
CA GLN A 195 16.15 3.55 -1.17
C GLN A 195 15.45 4.31 -2.29
N TYR A 196 15.14 3.58 -3.37
CA TYR A 196 14.40 4.11 -4.52
C TYR A 196 13.29 3.16 -4.92
N LEU A 197 12.17 3.70 -5.41
CA LEU A 197 11.17 2.91 -6.11
C LEU A 197 11.75 2.42 -7.43
N VAL A 198 11.62 1.12 -7.65
CA VAL A 198 12.07 0.43 -8.85
C VAL A 198 10.86 -0.20 -9.53
N VAL A 199 10.80 -0.06 -10.85
CA VAL A 199 9.86 -0.79 -11.70
C VAL A 199 10.65 -1.80 -12.51
N VAL A 200 10.21 -3.06 -12.47
CA VAL A 200 10.69 -4.12 -13.36
C VAL A 200 9.54 -4.54 -14.27
N GLU A 201 9.78 -4.53 -15.56
CA GLU A 201 8.85 -5.02 -16.58
C GLU A 201 9.45 -6.28 -17.22
N LYS A 202 8.67 -7.35 -17.29
CA LYS A 202 9.01 -8.60 -17.96
C LYS A 202 8.25 -8.64 -19.27
N ASP A 203 8.96 -8.66 -20.40
CA ASP A 203 8.32 -8.73 -21.70
C ASP A 203 7.75 -10.14 -22.00
N LYS A 204 7.07 -10.28 -23.13
CA LYS A 204 6.48 -11.57 -23.53
C LYS A 204 7.53 -12.67 -23.82
N ALA A 205 8.78 -12.28 -24.10
CA ALA A 205 9.89 -13.20 -24.29
C ALA A 205 10.60 -13.57 -22.97
N GLY A 206 10.15 -13.02 -21.83
CA GLY A 206 10.74 -13.26 -20.52
C GLY A 206 11.92 -12.35 -20.16
N LYS A 207 12.32 -11.43 -21.03
CA LYS A 207 13.39 -10.48 -20.76
C LYS A 207 12.89 -9.38 -19.83
N THR A 208 13.72 -9.01 -18.83
CA THR A 208 13.38 -7.98 -17.87
C THR A 208 14.07 -6.65 -18.21
N ARG A 209 13.33 -5.57 -17.95
CA ARG A 209 13.85 -4.19 -17.99
C ARG A 209 13.59 -3.54 -16.64
N ARG A 210 14.64 -2.95 -16.04
CA ARG A 210 14.57 -2.23 -14.77
C ARG A 210 14.63 -0.73 -14.99
N ARG A 211 13.81 0.02 -14.25
CA ARG A 211 13.82 1.49 -14.20
C ARG A 211 13.77 1.93 -12.74
N VAL A 212 14.65 2.84 -12.36
CA VAL A 212 14.66 3.51 -11.05
C VAL A 212 13.82 4.79 -11.15
N SER A 213 13.05 5.09 -10.11
CA SER A 213 12.10 6.21 -10.11
C SER A 213 12.34 7.14 -8.91
N TYR A 214 11.50 7.10 -7.87
CA TYR A 214 11.47 8.08 -6.79
C TYR A 214 12.32 7.64 -5.59
N PRO A 215 13.00 8.57 -4.87
CA PRO A 215 13.57 8.29 -3.56
C PRO A 215 12.45 8.05 -2.55
N VAL A 216 12.60 7.04 -1.70
CA VAL A 216 11.61 6.62 -0.70
C VAL A 216 12.30 6.11 0.56
N ARG A 217 11.50 5.93 1.64
CA ARG A 217 11.96 5.25 2.85
C ARG A 217 10.94 4.21 3.28
N PHE A 218 11.37 2.97 3.31
CA PHE A 218 10.59 1.82 3.75
C PHE A 218 11.32 1.04 4.84
N VAL A 219 10.57 0.27 5.61
CA VAL A 219 11.14 -0.74 6.51
C VAL A 219 11.91 -1.79 5.69
N PRO A 220 13.01 -2.36 6.24
CA PRO A 220 13.75 -3.39 5.53
C PRO A 220 12.90 -4.65 5.35
N MET A 221 13.02 -5.28 4.19
CA MET A 221 12.53 -6.64 3.98
C MET A 221 13.49 -7.62 4.66
N VAL A 222 12.96 -8.49 5.51
CA VAL A 222 13.77 -9.45 6.27
C VAL A 222 13.37 -10.89 5.89
N PRO A 223 14.35 -11.84 5.82
CA PRO A 223 14.04 -13.26 5.60
C PRO A 223 13.44 -13.88 6.86
N ALA A 224 12.73 -15.00 6.70
CA ALA A 224 12.34 -15.84 7.82
C ALA A 224 13.59 -16.37 8.54
N ARG A 225 13.54 -16.42 9.87
CA ARG A 225 14.61 -16.97 10.70
C ARG A 225 14.44 -18.47 10.85
#